data_613690beb96ece2b4d91e114e5f09647
#
_entry.id   613690beb96ece2b4d91e114e5f09647
#
_cell.length_a   1.000
_cell.length_b   1.000
_cell.length_c   1.000
_cell.angle_alpha   90.00
_cell.angle_beta   90.00
_cell.angle_gamma   90.00
#
_symmetry.space_group_name_H-M   'P 1'
#
loop_
_entity.id
_entity.type
_entity.pdbx_description
1 polymer ?
#
loop_
_entity_poly.entity_id
_entity_poly.type
_entity_poly.pdbx_seq_one_letter_code
_entity_poly.pdbx_strand_id
1 'polypeptide(L)'
;MSLWGNDIKPKNLTTSEAKEVYATSSGWVREAGSVLSGNGNTSATPEVLVAIGGLNINMGTANITDLEFVNTVYDKSAGFTMSVLARFNEAVTVTGTPQLSVTNGNQGASTGRGPHLLSYASGSGTNELLFTLVIAAANAATNAGDELSIGTNAMSLNSGTVKDLGTTTVSTITNLAAIGTAAGIITVVE
;
A
#
# COMPACT_ATOMS: atom_id res chain seq x y z
N MET A 1 21.78 -14.78 -20.28
CA MET A 1 20.90 -14.99 -19.11
C MET A 1 20.25 -13.65 -18.82
N SER A 2 18.97 -13.53 -18.96
CA SER A 2 18.28 -12.26 -18.65
C SER A 2 18.45 -11.96 -17.16
N LEU A 3 19.06 -10.83 -16.81
CA LEU A 3 19.16 -10.34 -15.44
C LEU A 3 17.80 -9.90 -14.88
N TRP A 4 16.80 -9.89 -15.72
CA TRP A 4 15.44 -9.42 -15.51
C TRP A 4 14.50 -10.58 -15.81
N GLY A 5 14.25 -11.43 -14.83
CA GLY A 5 13.23 -12.49 -14.94
C GLY A 5 11.82 -11.94 -14.69
N ASN A 6 10.82 -12.78 -14.86
CA ASN A 6 9.41 -12.40 -14.73
C ASN A 6 9.06 -11.71 -13.40
N ASP A 7 9.73 -12.07 -12.32
CA ASP A 7 9.46 -11.53 -10.98
C ASP A 7 10.65 -10.73 -10.42
N ILE A 8 11.66 -10.43 -11.24
CA ILE A 8 12.89 -9.81 -10.75
C ILE A 8 12.82 -8.30 -10.93
N LYS A 9 12.66 -7.59 -9.83
CA LYS A 9 12.92 -6.15 -9.76
C LYS A 9 14.37 -5.84 -10.09
N PRO A 10 14.68 -4.61 -10.53
CA PRO A 10 16.05 -4.15 -10.68
C PRO A 10 16.90 -4.45 -9.44
N LYS A 11 18.01 -5.16 -9.61
CA LYS A 11 18.80 -5.72 -8.48
C LYS A 11 19.55 -4.70 -7.63
N ASN A 12 19.81 -3.53 -8.18
CA ASN A 12 20.67 -2.52 -7.56
C ASN A 12 19.87 -1.37 -6.92
N LEU A 13 18.58 -1.58 -6.68
CA LEU A 13 17.75 -0.60 -5.98
C LEU A 13 17.92 -0.74 -4.47
N THR A 14 18.01 0.39 -3.79
CA THR A 14 17.84 0.45 -2.34
C THR A 14 16.40 0.04 -1.96
N THR A 15 16.17 -0.26 -0.69
CA THR A 15 14.84 -0.61 -0.20
C THR A 15 13.82 0.51 -0.48
N SER A 16 14.23 1.77 -0.35
CA SER A 16 13.37 2.92 -0.63
C SER A 16 13.04 3.04 -2.13
N GLU A 17 14.04 2.90 -3.00
CA GLU A 17 13.82 2.94 -4.45
C GLU A 17 12.93 1.78 -4.94
N ALA A 18 13.07 0.61 -4.33
CA ALA A 18 12.26 -0.56 -4.69
C ALA A 18 10.75 -0.36 -4.43
N LYS A 19 10.37 0.54 -3.53
CA LYS A 19 8.97 0.89 -3.26
C LYS A 19 8.33 1.71 -4.37
N GLU A 20 9.13 2.50 -5.08
CA GLU A 20 8.69 3.41 -6.13
C GLU A 20 8.77 2.80 -7.55
N VAL A 21 9.22 1.54 -7.65
CA VAL A 21 9.44 0.87 -8.94
C VAL A 21 8.40 -0.20 -9.18
N TYR A 22 7.74 -0.14 -10.33
CA TYR A 22 6.73 -1.10 -10.75
C TYR A 22 6.83 -1.46 -12.24
N ALA A 23 6.19 -2.55 -12.63
CA ALA A 23 6.16 -3.04 -13.99
C ALA A 23 5.03 -2.42 -14.81
N THR A 24 5.33 -2.08 -16.05
CA THR A 24 4.39 -1.60 -17.06
C THR A 24 4.53 -2.38 -18.35
N SER A 25 3.68 -2.08 -19.35
CA SER A 25 3.83 -2.62 -20.71
C SER A 25 5.12 -2.17 -21.40
N SER A 26 5.76 -1.11 -20.92
CA SER A 26 7.01 -0.57 -21.47
C SER A 26 8.26 -1.09 -20.74
N GLY A 27 8.10 -1.71 -19.57
CA GLY A 27 9.19 -2.23 -18.75
C GLY A 27 9.09 -1.80 -17.29
N TRP A 28 10.22 -1.84 -16.58
CA TRP A 28 10.33 -1.33 -15.23
C TRP A 28 10.41 0.18 -15.23
N VAL A 29 9.54 0.81 -14.48
CA VAL A 29 9.46 2.27 -14.35
C VAL A 29 9.52 2.68 -12.88
N ARG A 30 10.04 3.90 -12.65
CA ARG A 30 9.94 4.59 -11.37
C ARG A 30 8.77 5.56 -11.44
N GLU A 31 7.99 5.67 -10.37
CA GLU A 31 6.82 6.55 -10.33
C GLU A 31 7.19 8.02 -10.54
N ALA A 32 6.24 8.79 -11.05
CA ALA A 32 6.38 10.23 -11.22
C ALA A 32 6.46 10.92 -9.86
N GLY A 33 7.32 11.94 -9.76
CA GLY A 33 7.49 12.71 -8.53
C GLY A 33 8.36 12.05 -7.46
N SER A 34 9.01 10.92 -7.80
CA SER A 34 9.98 10.26 -6.92
C SER A 34 11.04 11.24 -6.43
N VAL A 35 11.09 11.47 -5.14
CA VAL A 35 12.12 12.32 -4.51
C VAL A 35 13.52 11.71 -4.63
N LEU A 36 13.62 10.40 -4.78
CA LEU A 36 14.88 9.66 -4.95
C LEU A 36 15.50 9.92 -6.34
N SER A 37 14.70 10.23 -7.35
CA SER A 37 15.21 10.67 -8.67
C SER A 37 15.58 12.16 -8.71
N GLY A 38 15.30 12.91 -7.65
CA GLY A 38 15.46 14.34 -7.61
C GLY A 38 14.40 15.13 -8.39
N ASN A 39 13.35 14.45 -8.85
CA ASN A 39 12.25 15.04 -9.61
C ASN A 39 10.94 15.01 -8.82
N GLY A 40 10.63 16.06 -8.07
CA GLY A 40 9.37 16.17 -7.31
C GLY A 40 8.11 16.45 -8.16
N ASN A 41 8.16 16.33 -9.49
CA ASN A 41 7.03 16.58 -10.37
C ASN A 41 6.11 15.35 -10.50
N THR A 42 5.07 15.27 -9.70
CA THR A 42 4.06 14.19 -9.71
C THR A 42 3.23 14.12 -11.00
N SER A 43 3.28 15.15 -11.85
CA SER A 43 2.62 15.19 -13.15
C SER A 43 3.53 14.75 -14.31
N ALA A 44 4.77 14.38 -14.02
CA ALA A 44 5.70 13.88 -15.03
C ALA A 44 5.29 12.48 -15.52
N THR A 45 5.82 12.08 -16.68
CA THR A 45 5.76 10.68 -17.10
C THR A 45 6.69 9.84 -16.20
N PRO A 46 6.28 8.64 -15.77
CA PRO A 46 7.16 7.75 -15.04
C PRO A 46 8.48 7.50 -15.76
N GLU A 47 9.58 7.45 -15.01
CA GLU A 47 10.91 7.23 -15.56
C GLU A 47 11.10 5.74 -15.95
N VAL A 48 11.41 5.45 -17.19
CA VAL A 48 11.72 4.08 -17.63
C VAL A 48 13.14 3.73 -17.22
N LEU A 49 13.28 2.82 -16.26
CA LEU A 49 14.59 2.33 -15.80
C LEU A 49 15.14 1.24 -16.72
N VAL A 50 14.27 0.35 -17.18
CA VAL A 50 14.61 -0.74 -18.10
C VAL A 50 13.45 -0.98 -19.05
N ALA A 51 13.69 -0.86 -20.34
CA ALA A 51 12.69 -1.10 -21.37
C ALA A 51 12.56 -2.61 -21.65
N ILE A 52 11.38 -3.16 -21.37
CA ILE A 52 11.02 -4.56 -21.65
C ILE A 52 9.58 -4.55 -22.17
N GLY A 53 9.40 -4.78 -23.46
CA GLY A 53 8.05 -4.78 -24.05
C GLY A 53 7.16 -5.86 -23.46
N GLY A 54 5.96 -5.47 -23.03
CA GLY A 54 4.97 -6.38 -22.46
C GLY A 54 5.36 -6.97 -21.12
N LEU A 55 6.17 -6.30 -20.30
CA LEU A 55 6.65 -6.83 -19.02
C LEU A 55 5.49 -7.21 -18.10
N ASN A 56 4.53 -6.32 -17.88
CA ASN A 56 3.38 -6.55 -17.00
C ASN A 56 2.44 -7.69 -17.44
N ILE A 57 2.47 -8.06 -18.73
CA ILE A 57 1.68 -9.20 -19.24
C ILE A 57 2.44 -10.52 -19.03
N ASN A 58 3.76 -10.46 -18.97
CA ASN A 58 4.65 -11.62 -18.84
C ASN A 58 5.14 -11.85 -17.39
N MET A 59 4.81 -10.97 -16.46
CA MET A 59 4.99 -11.20 -15.04
C MET A 59 3.93 -12.17 -14.53
N GLY A 60 4.13 -12.72 -13.37
CA GLY A 60 3.15 -13.58 -12.72
C GLY A 60 1.93 -12.81 -12.21
N THR A 61 1.65 -12.91 -10.94
CA THR A 61 0.57 -12.16 -10.28
C THR A 61 1.12 -10.88 -9.67
N ALA A 62 0.34 -9.80 -9.67
CA ALA A 62 0.65 -8.61 -8.90
C ALA A 62 0.79 -8.93 -7.41
N ASN A 63 1.81 -8.38 -6.76
CA ASN A 63 2.13 -8.63 -5.36
C ASN A 63 2.26 -7.32 -4.60
N ILE A 64 1.82 -7.29 -3.33
CA ILE A 64 2.08 -6.16 -2.43
C ILE A 64 3.58 -6.03 -2.19
N THR A 65 4.10 -4.84 -2.40
CA THR A 65 5.52 -4.50 -2.19
C THR A 65 5.75 -3.56 -1.03
N ASP A 66 4.72 -2.77 -0.68
CA ASP A 66 4.78 -1.81 0.41
C ASP A 66 3.40 -1.51 0.98
N LEU A 67 3.37 -1.10 2.25
CA LEU A 67 2.23 -0.52 2.94
C LEU A 67 2.73 0.72 3.67
N GLU A 68 2.02 1.83 3.55
CA GLU A 68 2.43 3.10 4.13
C GLU A 68 1.24 3.86 4.73
N PHE A 69 1.41 4.39 5.93
CA PHE A 69 0.47 5.37 6.46
C PHE A 69 0.68 6.72 5.77
N VAL A 70 -0.37 7.22 5.12
CA VAL A 70 -0.34 8.55 4.48
C VAL A 70 -0.32 9.67 5.52
N ASN A 71 -1.04 9.46 6.63
CA ASN A 71 -1.10 10.39 7.76
C ASN A 71 -0.40 9.75 8.95
N THR A 72 0.54 10.46 9.54
CA THR A 72 1.40 9.96 10.63
C THR A 72 1.05 10.51 12.01
N VAL A 73 0.13 11.47 12.08
CA VAL A 73 -0.33 12.08 13.34
C VAL A 73 -1.83 11.87 13.47
N TYR A 74 -2.25 11.32 14.60
CA TYR A 74 -3.65 11.15 14.94
C TYR A 74 -4.00 11.92 16.23
N ASP A 75 -4.74 13.00 16.08
CA ASP A 75 -5.32 13.78 17.17
C ASP A 75 -6.73 13.26 17.46
N LYS A 76 -6.90 12.65 18.64
CA LYS A 76 -8.20 12.09 19.06
C LYS A 76 -9.25 13.18 19.27
N SER A 77 -8.87 14.37 19.74
CA SER A 77 -9.82 15.46 20.01
C SER A 77 -10.40 16.06 18.74
N ALA A 78 -9.62 16.09 17.67
CA ALA A 78 -10.03 16.61 16.35
C ALA A 78 -10.74 15.57 15.49
N GLY A 79 -10.53 14.28 15.77
CA GLY A 79 -10.85 13.19 14.87
C GLY A 79 -9.77 12.98 13.81
N PHE A 80 -9.90 11.90 13.03
CA PHE A 80 -8.84 11.49 12.13
C PHE A 80 -9.40 10.74 10.92
N THR A 81 -8.87 11.03 9.74
CA THR A 81 -9.03 10.16 8.57
C THR A 81 -7.78 9.31 8.43
N MET A 82 -7.86 8.07 8.93
CA MET A 82 -6.78 7.10 8.75
C MET A 82 -6.70 6.71 7.27
N SER A 83 -5.52 6.81 6.70
CA SER A 83 -5.27 6.51 5.29
C SER A 83 -4.02 5.66 5.16
N VAL A 84 -4.16 4.54 4.45
CA VAL A 84 -3.05 3.64 4.13
C VAL A 84 -2.97 3.46 2.63
N LEU A 85 -1.77 3.60 2.08
CA LEU A 85 -1.45 3.31 0.70
C LEU A 85 -0.84 1.91 0.62
N ALA A 86 -1.40 1.07 -0.27
CA ALA A 86 -0.85 -0.25 -0.58
C ALA A 86 -0.25 -0.21 -1.98
N ARG A 87 1.07 -0.46 -2.10
CA ARG A 87 1.78 -0.50 -3.38
C ARG A 87 1.96 -1.93 -3.86
N PHE A 88 1.81 -2.10 -5.17
CA PHE A 88 2.01 -3.36 -5.87
C PHE A 88 3.18 -3.24 -6.85
N ASN A 89 3.77 -4.37 -7.21
CA ASN A 89 4.83 -4.43 -8.23
C ASN A 89 4.35 -4.14 -9.66
N GLU A 90 3.05 -4.04 -9.88
CA GLU A 90 2.40 -3.71 -11.16
C GLU A 90 0.97 -3.20 -10.93
N ALA A 91 0.34 -2.64 -11.97
CA ALA A 91 -1.01 -2.08 -11.87
C ALA A 91 -2.06 -3.17 -11.61
N VAL A 92 -3.04 -2.85 -10.77
CA VAL A 92 -4.13 -3.76 -10.38
C VAL A 92 -5.50 -3.15 -10.60
N THR A 93 -6.48 -4.01 -10.87
CA THR A 93 -7.90 -3.62 -11.00
C THR A 93 -8.67 -4.10 -9.78
N VAL A 94 -9.46 -3.21 -9.20
CA VAL A 94 -10.28 -3.49 -8.02
C VAL A 94 -11.76 -3.51 -8.37
N THR A 95 -12.49 -4.50 -7.83
CA THR A 95 -13.95 -4.49 -7.79
C THR A 95 -14.43 -4.68 -6.36
N GLY A 96 -15.60 -4.13 -6.03
CA GLY A 96 -16.11 -4.14 -4.68
C GLY A 96 -15.32 -3.25 -3.73
N THR A 97 -15.32 -3.58 -2.45
CA THR A 97 -14.69 -2.81 -1.38
C THR A 97 -13.75 -3.68 -0.53
N PRO A 98 -12.59 -4.08 -1.05
CA PRO A 98 -11.55 -4.68 -0.22
C PRO A 98 -11.24 -3.83 1.01
N GLN A 99 -10.76 -4.46 2.07
CA GLN A 99 -10.46 -3.79 3.33
C GLN A 99 -9.01 -4.05 3.74
N LEU A 100 -8.46 -3.09 4.50
CA LEU A 100 -7.15 -3.21 5.13
C LEU A 100 -7.29 -3.04 6.64
N SER A 101 -6.73 -3.97 7.39
CA SER A 101 -6.79 -4.01 8.86
C SER A 101 -5.60 -3.30 9.47
N VAL A 102 -5.86 -2.35 10.36
CA VAL A 102 -4.88 -1.69 11.22
C VAL A 102 -5.11 -2.13 12.65
N THR A 103 -4.09 -2.72 13.24
CA THR A 103 -4.13 -3.15 14.65
C THR A 103 -4.02 -1.93 15.55
N ASN A 104 -4.84 -1.88 16.60
CA ASN A 104 -4.68 -0.94 17.70
C ASN A 104 -3.99 -1.66 18.86
N GLY A 105 -2.75 -1.32 19.14
CA GLY A 105 -1.98 -1.73 20.29
C GLY A 105 -2.49 -1.11 21.58
N ASN A 106 -2.00 -1.04 22.66
CA ASN A 106 -2.37 -0.29 23.88
C ASN A 106 -3.88 -0.15 24.16
N GLN A 107 -4.69 -1.12 23.75
CA GLN A 107 -6.15 -1.00 23.83
C GLN A 107 -6.71 -0.93 25.25
N GLY A 108 -5.92 -1.26 26.26
CA GLY A 108 -6.42 -1.43 27.60
C GLY A 108 -7.49 -2.53 27.68
N ALA A 109 -8.30 -2.54 28.75
CA ALA A 109 -9.28 -3.59 29.01
C ALA A 109 -10.62 -3.43 28.23
N SER A 110 -10.74 -2.46 27.33
CA SER A 110 -12.00 -2.18 26.62
C SER A 110 -12.13 -2.99 25.35
N THR A 111 -13.26 -3.67 25.17
CA THR A 111 -13.62 -4.33 23.91
C THR A 111 -14.03 -3.30 22.85
N GLY A 112 -13.80 -3.60 21.58
CA GLY A 112 -14.29 -2.77 20.46
C GLY A 112 -13.31 -1.72 19.94
N ARG A 113 -12.06 -1.73 20.37
CA ARG A 113 -11.02 -0.80 19.93
C ARG A 113 -10.10 -1.39 18.86
N GLY A 114 -10.59 -1.72 17.76
CA GLY A 114 -9.81 -2.33 16.70
C GLY A 114 -9.94 -3.85 16.63
N PRO A 115 -9.39 -4.49 15.61
CA PRO A 115 -8.67 -3.76 14.53
C PRO A 115 -9.57 -2.74 13.82
N HIS A 116 -8.95 -1.68 13.32
CA HIS A 116 -9.64 -0.71 12.46
C HIS A 116 -9.64 -1.23 11.03
N LEU A 117 -10.82 -1.34 10.42
CA LEU A 117 -10.96 -1.81 9.04
C LEU A 117 -11.12 -0.61 8.10
N LEU A 118 -10.08 -0.30 7.34
CA LEU A 118 -10.09 0.73 6.33
C LEU A 118 -10.71 0.16 5.05
N SER A 119 -11.63 0.89 4.43
CA SER A 119 -12.24 0.47 3.17
C SER A 119 -11.46 1.03 1.98
N TYR A 120 -11.40 0.26 0.90
CA TYR A 120 -10.86 0.73 -0.37
C TYR A 120 -11.55 2.02 -0.82
N ALA A 121 -10.74 3.03 -1.17
CA ALA A 121 -11.22 4.35 -1.58
C ALA A 121 -10.93 4.65 -3.05
N SER A 122 -9.71 4.37 -3.54
CA SER A 122 -9.31 4.69 -4.91
C SER A 122 -8.03 3.96 -5.34
N GLY A 123 -7.63 4.11 -6.63
CA GLY A 123 -6.38 3.61 -7.18
C GLY A 123 -6.53 2.45 -8.16
N SER A 124 -7.76 1.96 -8.46
CA SER A 124 -7.94 0.91 -9.48
C SER A 124 -7.40 1.36 -10.83
N GLY A 125 -6.65 0.50 -11.48
CA GLY A 125 -5.94 0.79 -12.73
C GLY A 125 -4.51 1.30 -12.53
N THR A 126 -4.06 1.43 -11.29
CA THR A 126 -2.69 1.83 -10.92
C THR A 126 -2.03 0.76 -10.04
N ASN A 127 -0.74 0.95 -9.74
CA ASN A 127 0.00 0.11 -8.78
C ASN A 127 -0.21 0.51 -7.32
N GLU A 128 -1.01 1.55 -7.04
CA GLU A 128 -1.26 2.08 -5.70
C GLU A 128 -2.75 2.07 -5.37
N LEU A 129 -3.10 1.46 -4.24
CA LEU A 129 -4.46 1.43 -3.74
C LEU A 129 -4.57 2.20 -2.42
N LEU A 130 -5.46 3.17 -2.35
CA LEU A 130 -5.74 3.95 -1.14
C LEU A 130 -6.88 3.30 -0.35
N PHE A 131 -6.65 3.10 0.95
CA PHE A 131 -7.65 2.64 1.93
C PHE A 131 -7.86 3.71 2.98
N THR A 132 -9.11 3.96 3.35
CA THR A 132 -9.44 5.03 4.32
C THR A 132 -10.47 4.58 5.35
N LEU A 133 -10.39 5.20 6.53
CA LEU A 133 -11.38 5.11 7.60
C LEU A 133 -11.46 6.46 8.31
N VAL A 134 -12.67 7.02 8.39
CA VAL A 134 -12.91 8.23 9.18
C VAL A 134 -13.25 7.82 10.61
N ILE A 135 -12.48 8.34 11.57
CA ILE A 135 -12.73 8.20 13.00
C ILE A 135 -13.14 9.56 13.56
N ALA A 136 -14.36 9.64 14.06
CA ALA A 136 -14.89 10.90 14.60
C ALA A 136 -14.12 11.36 15.85
N ALA A 137 -14.16 12.66 16.12
CA ALA A 137 -13.61 13.23 17.34
C ALA A 137 -14.15 12.52 18.60
N ALA A 138 -13.30 12.35 19.60
CA ALA A 138 -13.61 11.69 20.86
C ALA A 138 -14.20 10.26 20.71
N ASN A 139 -13.91 9.57 19.61
CA ASN A 139 -14.40 8.21 19.39
C ASN A 139 -13.83 7.24 20.44
N ALA A 140 -14.70 6.37 20.97
CA ALA A 140 -14.32 5.37 21.99
C ALA A 140 -13.43 4.23 21.43
N ALA A 141 -13.28 4.13 20.09
CA ALA A 141 -12.44 3.12 19.44
C ALA A 141 -10.93 3.37 19.59
N THR A 142 -10.53 4.57 20.05
CA THR A 142 -9.12 4.92 20.29
C THR A 142 -8.98 5.68 21.60
N ASN A 143 -7.80 5.59 22.21
CA ASN A 143 -7.38 6.42 23.35
C ASN A 143 -6.07 7.12 23.03
N ALA A 144 -5.79 8.20 23.74
CA ALA A 144 -4.46 8.79 23.76
C ALA A 144 -3.42 7.74 24.21
N GLY A 145 -2.31 7.67 23.51
CA GLY A 145 -1.26 6.67 23.71
C GLY A 145 -1.49 5.33 23.04
N ASP A 146 -2.62 5.11 22.35
CA ASP A 146 -2.80 3.93 21.51
C ASP A 146 -1.79 3.93 20.36
N GLU A 147 -1.28 2.76 20.01
CA GLU A 147 -0.32 2.56 18.92
C GLU A 147 -0.99 1.80 17.77
N LEU A 148 -1.10 2.46 16.63
CA LEU A 148 -1.72 1.91 15.43
C LEU A 148 -0.63 1.37 14.50
N SER A 149 -0.72 0.10 14.13
CA SER A 149 0.28 -0.59 13.31
C SER A 149 -0.35 -1.52 12.28
N ILE A 150 0.40 -1.86 11.25
CA ILE A 150 -0.03 -2.80 10.22
C ILE A 150 0.66 -4.14 10.43
N GLY A 151 -0.13 -5.20 10.56
CA GLY A 151 0.37 -6.57 10.75
C GLY A 151 0.63 -7.32 9.44
N THR A 152 0.83 -8.64 9.56
CA THR A 152 0.86 -9.56 8.41
C THR A 152 -0.54 -9.77 7.85
N ASN A 153 -0.63 -9.99 6.52
CA ASN A 153 -1.89 -10.30 5.84
C ASN A 153 -3.00 -9.29 6.15
N ALA A 154 -2.63 -7.99 6.18
CA ALA A 154 -3.51 -6.93 6.60
C ALA A 154 -4.69 -6.71 5.64
N MET A 155 -4.54 -7.03 4.35
CA MET A 155 -5.59 -6.85 3.34
C MET A 155 -6.52 -8.06 3.27
N SER A 156 -7.83 -7.80 3.10
CA SER A 156 -8.87 -8.78 2.83
C SER A 156 -9.72 -8.33 1.63
N LEU A 157 -10.24 -9.28 0.87
CA LEU A 157 -11.07 -8.97 -0.31
C LEU A 157 -12.48 -8.46 0.05
N ASN A 158 -13.00 -8.82 1.21
CA ASN A 158 -14.35 -8.42 1.65
C ASN A 158 -15.40 -8.59 0.53
N SER A 159 -15.45 -9.76 -0.09
CA SER A 159 -16.28 -10.11 -1.26
C SER A 159 -15.97 -9.32 -2.55
N GLY A 160 -14.92 -8.49 -2.56
CA GLY A 160 -14.40 -7.82 -3.75
C GLY A 160 -13.33 -8.65 -4.45
N THR A 161 -12.63 -8.03 -5.40
CA THR A 161 -11.47 -8.60 -6.07
C THR A 161 -10.35 -7.57 -6.22
N VAL A 162 -9.11 -8.04 -6.18
CA VAL A 162 -7.93 -7.32 -6.64
C VAL A 162 -7.25 -8.21 -7.66
N LYS A 163 -7.12 -7.74 -8.89
CA LYS A 163 -6.57 -8.50 -10.01
C LYS A 163 -5.49 -7.71 -10.72
N ASP A 164 -4.48 -8.39 -11.17
CA ASP A 164 -3.50 -7.86 -12.10
C ASP A 164 -4.20 -7.24 -13.32
N LEU A 165 -3.84 -6.02 -13.68
CA LEU A 165 -4.42 -5.32 -14.82
C LEU A 165 -4.00 -5.94 -16.15
N GLY A 166 -2.78 -6.45 -16.26
CA GLY A 166 -2.24 -7.01 -17.50
C GLY A 166 -2.81 -8.39 -17.84
N THR A 167 -2.89 -9.27 -16.84
CA THR A 167 -3.32 -10.67 -17.04
C THR A 167 -4.72 -10.97 -16.54
N THR A 168 -5.33 -10.09 -15.76
CA THR A 168 -6.59 -10.32 -15.01
C THR A 168 -6.51 -11.45 -13.98
N THR A 169 -5.32 -11.92 -13.67
CA THR A 169 -5.08 -12.94 -12.63
C THR A 169 -5.31 -12.33 -11.24
N VAL A 170 -5.79 -13.14 -10.30
CA VAL A 170 -5.99 -12.70 -8.91
C VAL A 170 -4.64 -12.33 -8.31
N SER A 171 -4.54 -11.11 -7.79
CA SER A 171 -3.31 -10.59 -7.18
C SER A 171 -3.03 -11.24 -5.84
N THR A 172 -1.76 -11.33 -5.48
CA THR A 172 -1.33 -11.73 -4.14
C THR A 172 -1.47 -10.56 -3.19
N ILE A 173 -2.46 -10.62 -2.31
CA ILE A 173 -2.76 -9.57 -1.33
C ILE A 173 -2.16 -9.83 0.06
N THR A 174 -1.40 -10.92 0.20
CA THR A 174 -0.69 -11.22 1.45
C THR A 174 0.57 -10.37 1.57
N ASN A 175 0.79 -9.79 2.74
CA ASN A 175 2.01 -9.08 3.05
C ASN A 175 2.80 -9.76 4.18
N LEU A 176 4.11 -9.73 4.07
CA LEU A 176 5.02 -10.19 5.13
C LEU A 176 5.02 -9.21 6.31
N ALA A 177 5.42 -9.69 7.50
CA ALA A 177 5.56 -8.86 8.69
C ALA A 177 6.48 -7.64 8.45
N ALA A 178 7.57 -7.83 7.72
CA ALA A 178 8.52 -6.75 7.41
C ALA A 178 7.88 -5.60 6.63
N ILE A 179 6.93 -5.88 5.74
CA ILE A 179 6.19 -4.86 4.99
C ILE A 179 5.30 -4.06 5.94
N GLY A 180 4.54 -4.74 6.80
CA GLY A 180 3.71 -4.07 7.80
C GLY A 180 4.54 -3.24 8.79
N THR A 181 5.65 -3.79 9.30
CA THR A 181 6.56 -3.06 10.21
C THR A 181 7.19 -1.84 9.54
N ALA A 182 7.51 -1.91 8.25
CA ALA A 182 8.09 -0.79 7.50
C ALA A 182 7.11 0.40 7.37
N ALA A 183 5.81 0.18 7.49
CA ALA A 183 4.80 1.24 7.52
C ALA A 183 4.92 2.16 8.75
N GLY A 184 5.62 1.71 9.78
CA GLY A 184 5.77 2.43 11.03
C GLY A 184 4.58 2.28 11.97
N ILE A 185 4.54 3.15 12.98
CA ILE A 185 3.51 3.19 14.02
C ILE A 185 2.98 4.62 14.11
N ILE A 186 1.64 4.76 14.18
CA ILE A 186 1.01 6.02 14.55
C ILE A 186 0.66 5.97 16.02
N THR A 187 1.13 6.96 16.79
CA THR A 187 0.70 7.14 18.18
C THR A 187 -0.47 8.13 18.22
N VAL A 188 -1.55 7.72 18.87
CA VAL A 188 -2.74 8.56 19.08
C VAL A 188 -2.42 9.60 20.15
N VAL A 189 -2.62 10.88 19.82
CA VAL A 189 -2.45 12.00 20.75
C VAL A 189 -3.81 12.61 21.15
N GLU A 190 -3.84 13.43 22.20
CA GLU A 190 -5.05 14.17 22.65
C GLU A 190 -5.22 15.47 21.89
#